data_568e1ca4b15f543fb86faa0d44e6c49d
#
_entry.id   568e1ca4b15f543fb86faa0d44e6c49d
#
_cell.length_a   1.000
_cell.length_b   1.000
_cell.length_c   1.000
_cell.angle_alpha   90.00
_cell.angle_beta   90.00
_cell.angle_gamma   90.00
#
_symmetry.space_group_name_H-M   'P 1'
#
loop_
_entity.id
_entity.type
_entity.pdbx_description
1 polymer ?
#
loop_
_entity_poly.entity_id
_entity_poly.type
_entity_poly.pdbx_seq_one_letter_code
_entity_poly.pdbx_strand_id
1 'polypeptide(L)'
;MTRRARAEQRGSGMQGKMKILAGNANPQLAESIAAYLGEPLTRCHVRRFADLEIFVEILENVRGRDAFIVQSTSYPTNDNLMELLIMIDALRRASVHRITAVIPYFGYAR
;
A
#
# COMPACT_ATOMS: atom_id res chain seq x y z
N MET A 1 -2.57 -5.71 32.68
CA MET A 1 -2.67 -5.19 31.31
C MET A 1 -3.04 -6.30 30.37
N THR A 2 -4.06 -6.10 29.57
CA THR A 2 -4.49 -7.10 28.62
C THR A 2 -3.47 -7.22 27.48
N ARG A 3 -3.51 -8.36 26.81
CA ARG A 3 -2.67 -8.60 25.64
C ARG A 3 -2.90 -7.55 24.56
N ARG A 4 -4.15 -7.12 24.40
CA ARG A 4 -4.52 -6.10 23.43
C ARG A 4 -3.92 -4.74 23.77
N ALA A 5 -3.99 -4.34 25.03
CA ALA A 5 -3.42 -3.08 25.46
C ALA A 5 -1.91 -3.04 25.28
N ARG A 6 -1.25 -4.17 25.53
CA ARG A 6 0.20 -4.27 25.30
C ARG A 6 0.54 -4.18 23.82
N ALA A 7 -0.28 -4.78 22.95
CA ALA A 7 -0.10 -4.68 21.51
C ALA A 7 -0.32 -3.25 21.04
N GLU A 8 -1.29 -2.55 21.59
CA GLU A 8 -1.56 -1.15 21.25
C GLU A 8 -0.41 -0.24 21.65
N GLN A 9 0.21 -0.48 22.79
CA GLN A 9 1.36 0.30 23.21
C GLN A 9 2.57 0.08 22.30
N ARG A 10 2.79 -1.15 21.88
CA ARG A 10 3.79 -1.43 20.86
C ARG A 10 3.36 -0.85 19.53
N GLY A 11 2.06 -0.86 19.26
CA GLY A 11 1.50 -0.34 18.04
C GLY A 11 1.74 1.14 17.85
N SER A 12 1.76 1.93 18.93
CA SER A 12 2.11 3.34 18.79
C SER A 12 3.52 3.53 18.25
N GLY A 13 4.44 2.54 18.48
CA GLY A 13 5.78 2.56 17.94
C GLY A 13 5.94 1.85 16.60
N MET A 14 5.28 0.69 16.42
CA MET A 14 5.45 -0.13 15.22
C MET A 14 4.26 -0.04 14.27
N GLN A 15 3.05 -0.21 14.78
CA GLN A 15 1.85 -0.13 13.94
C GLN A 15 1.65 1.28 13.41
N GLY A 16 1.88 2.30 14.25
CA GLY A 16 1.84 3.67 13.82
C GLY A 16 2.84 4.01 12.74
N LYS A 17 3.89 3.19 12.55
CA LYS A 17 4.89 3.38 11.51
C LYS A 17 4.58 2.62 10.23
N MET A 18 3.66 1.67 10.28
CA MET A 18 3.33 0.84 9.12
C MET A 18 2.08 1.38 8.43
N LYS A 19 2.18 1.54 7.13
CA LYS A 19 1.07 1.94 6.28
C LYS A 19 0.90 0.91 5.18
N ILE A 20 -0.33 0.44 4.98
CA ILE A 20 -0.65 -0.57 3.96
C ILE A 20 -1.53 0.09 2.91
N LEU A 21 -1.07 0.08 1.67
CA LEU A 21 -1.79 0.67 0.56
C LEU A 21 -2.17 -0.42 -0.43
N ALA A 22 -3.36 -0.31 -1.00
CA ALA A 22 -3.85 -1.24 -2.01
C ALA A 22 -3.86 -0.55 -3.37
N GLY A 23 -3.25 -1.20 -4.36
CA GLY A 23 -3.52 -0.87 -5.74
C GLY A 23 -4.83 -1.53 -6.19
N ASN A 24 -5.21 -1.30 -7.43
CA ASN A 24 -6.49 -1.79 -7.95
C ASN A 24 -6.49 -3.27 -8.36
N ALA A 25 -5.33 -3.91 -8.42
CA ALA A 25 -5.24 -5.31 -8.86
C ALA A 25 -5.71 -6.30 -7.80
N ASN A 26 -5.45 -6.04 -6.52
CA ASN A 26 -5.74 -7.00 -5.44
C ASN A 26 -6.35 -6.32 -4.22
N PRO A 27 -7.48 -5.60 -4.35
CA PRO A 27 -8.04 -4.88 -3.20
C PRO A 27 -8.49 -5.81 -2.08
N GLN A 28 -9.07 -6.95 -2.41
CA GLN A 28 -9.54 -7.90 -1.39
C GLN A 28 -8.39 -8.52 -0.61
N LEU A 29 -7.30 -8.85 -1.29
CA LEU A 29 -6.11 -9.38 -0.62
C LEU A 29 -5.50 -8.34 0.31
N ALA A 30 -5.43 -7.09 -0.13
CA ALA A 30 -4.92 -6.02 0.70
C ALA A 30 -5.77 -5.83 1.95
N GLU A 31 -7.09 -5.88 1.82
CA GLU A 31 -7.99 -5.80 2.95
C GLU A 31 -7.80 -6.96 3.92
N SER A 32 -7.60 -8.17 3.40
CA SER A 32 -7.36 -9.35 4.22
C SER A 32 -6.05 -9.26 4.99
N ILE A 33 -5.01 -8.78 4.34
CA ILE A 33 -3.71 -8.58 4.99
C ILE A 33 -3.82 -7.54 6.09
N ALA A 34 -4.48 -6.41 5.80
CA ALA A 34 -4.67 -5.34 6.77
C ALA A 34 -5.45 -5.84 7.98
N ALA A 35 -6.53 -6.58 7.75
CA ALA A 35 -7.33 -7.14 8.82
C ALA A 35 -6.53 -8.11 9.68
N TYR A 36 -5.74 -8.97 9.06
CA TYR A 36 -4.88 -9.92 9.79
C TYR A 36 -3.87 -9.21 10.68
N LEU A 37 -3.29 -8.12 10.18
CA LEU A 37 -2.29 -7.35 10.92
C LEU A 37 -2.91 -6.38 11.91
N GLY A 38 -4.23 -6.21 11.90
CA GLY A 38 -4.89 -5.25 12.78
C GLY A 38 -4.65 -3.80 12.38
N GLU A 39 -4.28 -3.54 11.12
CA GLU A 39 -4.03 -2.20 10.61
C GLU A 39 -5.09 -1.83 9.57
N PRO A 40 -5.65 -0.62 9.60
CA PRO A 40 -6.52 -0.19 8.52
C PRO A 40 -5.71 0.08 7.24
N LEU A 41 -6.35 -0.09 6.09
CA LEU A 41 -5.74 0.35 4.85
C LEU A 41 -5.56 1.85 4.87
N THR A 42 -4.43 2.32 4.39
CA THR A 42 -4.16 3.74 4.27
C THR A 42 -5.07 4.33 3.20
N ARG A 43 -5.71 5.45 3.52
CA ARG A 43 -6.60 6.12 2.57
C ARG A 43 -5.79 6.75 1.45
N CYS A 44 -6.11 6.33 0.25
CA CYS A 44 -5.51 6.90 -0.96
C CYS A 44 -6.47 6.73 -2.12
N HIS A 45 -6.34 7.59 -3.11
CA HIS A 45 -7.05 7.45 -4.36
C HIS A 45 -6.07 6.96 -5.42
N VAL A 46 -6.43 5.87 -6.08
CA VAL A 46 -5.68 5.33 -7.22
C VAL A 46 -6.68 5.22 -8.36
N ARG A 47 -6.62 6.13 -9.30
CA ARG A 47 -7.60 6.24 -10.38
C ARG A 47 -6.95 6.17 -11.74
N ARG A 48 -7.67 5.58 -12.68
CA ARG A 48 -7.29 5.56 -14.09
C ARG A 48 -8.33 6.36 -14.87
N PHE A 49 -7.82 7.32 -15.64
CA PHE A 49 -8.68 8.13 -16.49
C PHE A 49 -8.83 7.47 -17.86
N ALA A 50 -9.80 7.96 -18.66
CA ALA A 50 -10.13 7.37 -19.95
C ALA A 50 -8.96 7.39 -20.95
N ASP A 51 -8.02 8.31 -20.79
CA ASP A 51 -6.81 8.40 -21.59
C ASP A 51 -5.66 7.55 -21.04
N LEU A 52 -5.94 6.61 -20.14
CA LEU A 52 -5.00 5.72 -19.48
C LEU A 52 -4.04 6.44 -18.52
N GLU A 53 -4.28 7.71 -18.25
CA GLU A 53 -3.52 8.44 -17.24
C GLU A 53 -3.87 7.91 -15.84
N ILE A 54 -2.84 7.68 -15.02
CA ILE A 54 -3.02 7.16 -13.68
C ILE A 54 -2.75 8.28 -12.68
N PHE A 55 -3.67 8.45 -11.75
CA PHE A 55 -3.59 9.45 -10.70
C PHE A 55 -3.56 8.77 -9.34
N VAL A 56 -2.57 9.14 -8.51
CA VAL A 56 -2.45 8.62 -7.15
C VAL A 56 -2.40 9.81 -6.19
N GLU A 57 -3.31 9.78 -5.21
CA GLU A 57 -3.36 10.78 -4.16
C GLU A 57 -3.38 10.08 -2.80
N ILE A 58 -2.41 10.40 -1.94
CA ILE A 58 -2.34 9.85 -0.61
C ILE A 58 -3.03 10.81 0.35
N LEU A 59 -4.03 10.32 1.08
CA LEU A 59 -4.92 11.15 1.89
C LEU A 59 -4.55 11.17 3.36
N GLU A 60 -3.46 10.51 3.75
CA GLU A 60 -2.98 10.47 5.13
C GLU A 60 -1.54 10.93 5.19
N ASN A 61 -1.12 11.32 6.38
CA ASN A 61 0.28 11.63 6.61
C ASN A 61 1.07 10.33 6.74
N VAL A 62 1.93 10.06 5.75
CA VAL A 62 2.75 8.85 5.70
C VAL A 62 4.24 9.14 5.92
N ARG A 63 4.58 10.39 6.21
CA ARG A 63 5.97 10.80 6.37
C ARG A 63 6.66 10.00 7.48
N GLY A 64 7.82 9.47 7.17
CA GLY A 64 8.61 8.68 8.11
C GLY A 64 8.06 7.29 8.41
N ARG A 65 7.00 6.87 7.73
CA ARG A 65 6.38 5.57 7.94
C ARG A 65 6.97 4.53 6.99
N ASP A 66 6.82 3.27 7.34
CA ASP A 66 7.12 2.17 6.44
C ASP A 66 5.86 1.85 5.64
N ALA A 67 5.94 1.95 4.33
CA ALA A 67 4.79 1.75 3.45
C ALA A 67 4.89 0.41 2.73
N PHE A 68 3.78 -0.32 2.71
CA PHE A 68 3.63 -1.60 2.03
C PHE A 68 2.54 -1.43 0.97
N ILE A 69 2.88 -1.70 -0.28
CA ILE A 69 1.93 -1.62 -1.39
C ILE A 69 1.59 -3.03 -1.82
N VAL A 70 0.32 -3.39 -1.79
CA VAL A 70 -0.16 -4.70 -2.26
C VAL A 70 -0.70 -4.53 -3.66
N GLN A 71 0.03 -5.03 -4.66
CA GLN A 71 -0.33 -4.89 -6.06
C GLN A 71 0.34 -5.96 -6.91
N SER A 72 -0.45 -6.83 -7.52
CA SER A 72 0.05 -7.75 -8.52
C SER A 72 0.25 -7.05 -9.87
N THR A 73 1.18 -7.55 -10.67
CA THR A 73 1.34 -7.11 -12.05
C THR A 73 0.74 -8.15 -13.01
N SER A 74 -0.38 -8.75 -12.61
CA SER A 74 -1.17 -9.62 -13.44
C SER A 74 -1.88 -8.82 -14.54
N TYR A 75 -2.54 -9.52 -15.44
CA TYR A 75 -3.27 -8.86 -16.54
C TYR A 75 -4.32 -7.86 -16.00
N PRO A 76 -4.43 -6.64 -16.52
CA PRO A 76 -3.56 -6.06 -17.55
C PRO A 76 -2.21 -5.62 -16.98
N THR A 77 -1.14 -6.30 -17.42
CA THR A 77 0.17 -6.24 -16.77
C THR A 77 0.80 -4.85 -16.81
N ASN A 78 0.77 -4.21 -17.97
CA ASN A 78 1.40 -2.88 -18.11
C ASN A 78 0.69 -1.84 -17.26
N ASP A 79 -0.64 -1.89 -17.21
CA ASP A 79 -1.42 -0.95 -16.42
C ASP A 79 -1.17 -1.14 -14.93
N ASN A 80 -1.14 -2.39 -14.48
CA ASN A 80 -0.92 -2.69 -13.07
C ASN A 80 0.52 -2.39 -12.64
N LEU A 81 1.49 -2.63 -13.52
CA LEU A 81 2.88 -2.26 -13.25
C LEU A 81 3.03 -0.74 -13.16
N MET A 82 2.44 -0.02 -14.11
CA MET A 82 2.52 1.44 -14.12
C MET A 82 1.86 2.03 -12.88
N GLU A 83 0.71 1.48 -12.47
CA GLU A 83 0.03 1.91 -11.26
C GLU A 83 0.95 1.72 -10.03
N LEU A 84 1.62 0.58 -9.93
CA LEU A 84 2.55 0.32 -8.84
C LEU A 84 3.70 1.33 -8.83
N LEU A 85 4.29 1.62 -10.00
CA LEU A 85 5.40 2.57 -10.10
C LEU A 85 4.98 3.98 -9.71
N ILE A 86 3.78 4.40 -10.10
CA ILE A 86 3.27 5.72 -9.75
C ILE A 86 2.95 5.80 -8.26
N MET A 87 2.44 4.73 -7.65
CA MET A 87 2.24 4.68 -6.21
C MET A 87 3.57 4.80 -5.46
N ILE A 88 4.60 4.12 -5.93
CA ILE A 88 5.94 4.22 -5.35
C ILE A 88 6.44 5.66 -5.42
N ASP A 89 6.30 6.29 -6.58
CA ASP A 89 6.71 7.68 -6.76
C ASP A 89 5.97 8.62 -5.81
N ALA A 90 4.65 8.46 -5.69
CA ALA A 90 3.85 9.27 -4.78
C ALA A 90 4.31 9.12 -3.33
N LEU A 91 4.61 7.89 -2.91
CA LEU A 91 5.10 7.63 -1.55
C LEU A 91 6.47 8.23 -1.31
N ARG A 92 7.36 8.16 -2.30
CA ARG A 92 8.69 8.79 -2.20
C ARG A 92 8.57 10.29 -2.00
N ARG A 93 7.70 10.93 -2.78
CA ARG A 93 7.46 12.37 -2.65
C ARG A 93 6.80 12.74 -1.33
N ALA A 94 6.06 11.79 -0.73
CA ALA A 94 5.46 11.97 0.59
C ALA A 94 6.45 11.69 1.73
N SER A 95 7.70 11.39 1.41
CA SER A 95 8.79 11.21 2.37
C SER A 95 8.59 10.03 3.33
N VAL A 96 8.07 8.91 2.83
CA VAL A 96 8.01 7.69 3.61
C VAL A 96 9.43 7.19 3.92
N HIS A 97 9.58 6.45 5.00
CA HIS A 97 10.88 5.93 5.39
C HIS A 97 11.32 4.78 4.50
N ARG A 98 10.43 3.84 4.22
CA ARG A 98 10.74 2.64 3.44
C ARG A 98 9.51 2.23 2.65
N ILE A 99 9.73 1.74 1.42
CA ILE A 99 8.67 1.25 0.56
C ILE A 99 8.93 -0.23 0.27
N THR A 100 7.93 -1.07 0.54
CA THR A 100 7.97 -2.49 0.22
C THR A 100 6.80 -2.81 -0.69
N ALA A 101 7.08 -3.37 -1.86
CA ALA A 101 6.04 -3.84 -2.76
C ALA A 101 5.75 -5.31 -2.47
N VAL A 102 4.50 -5.60 -2.16
CA VAL A 102 4.01 -6.96 -1.97
C VAL A 102 3.31 -7.36 -3.26
N ILE A 103 3.97 -8.17 -4.05
CA ILE A 103 3.53 -8.51 -5.40
C ILE A 103 3.15 -10.00 -5.43
N PRO A 104 1.87 -10.34 -5.20
CA PRO A 104 1.45 -11.75 -5.19
C PRO A 104 1.67 -12.46 -6.52
N TYR A 105 1.61 -11.71 -7.62
CA TYR A 105 1.91 -12.23 -8.93
C TYR A 105 2.72 -11.19 -9.71
N PHE A 106 3.90 -11.59 -10.18
CA PHE A 106 4.78 -10.71 -10.95
C PHE A 106 4.75 -11.13 -12.42
N GLY A 107 4.05 -10.36 -13.25
CA GLY A 107 3.79 -10.71 -14.64
C GLY A 107 5.02 -10.76 -15.54
N TYR A 108 6.10 -10.09 -15.17
CA TYR A 108 7.34 -10.05 -15.95
C TYR A 108 8.43 -10.97 -15.39
N ALA A 109 8.09 -11.87 -14.49
CA ALA A 109 9.07 -12.68 -13.78
C ALA A 109 9.58 -13.90 -14.55
N ARG A 110 9.12 -14.13 -15.76
CA ARG A 110 9.55 -15.27 -16.58
C ARG A 110 10.88 -15.03 -17.26
#